data_bb2de7703ad2b3bb375fe0aab4c253e4
#
_entry.id   bb2de7703ad2b3bb375fe0aab4c253e4
#
_cell.length_a   1.000
_cell.length_b   1.000
_cell.length_c   1.000
_cell.angle_alpha   90.00
_cell.angle_beta   90.00
_cell.angle_gamma   90.00
#
_symmetry.space_group_name_H-M   'P 1'
#
loop_
_entity.id
_entity.type
_entity.pdbx_description
1 polymer ?
#
loop_
_entity_poly.entity_id
_entity_poly.type
_entity_poly.pdbx_seq_one_letter_code
_entity_poly.pdbx_strand_id
1 'polypeptide(L)'
;MRVLERMYRSPLGRMMSIVAEALAKFQKPFMVYGYVDPISGRFRKYTRISSTATIMNEKRLSIGDYVWVWHYSILDATEGLVIEEGCQIGAWAGIFTHGSEHSIRLLGSDFVHVPNTLREGYTRGAVRLGAYTFVGAGSVILPGVTIGKGCLIGTGTLVAKDVPDFSVVVGCPGKIKGSTLDIDKKFFLESDFSRTYFEPQAVFEIKKRLTAP
;
A
#
# COMPACT_ATOMS: atom_id res chain seq x y z
N MET A 1 -7.56 8.47 -37.49
CA MET A 1 -6.77 9.50 -36.76
C MET A 1 -7.05 10.93 -37.20
N ARG A 2 -6.91 11.27 -38.49
CA ARG A 2 -7.10 12.66 -39.01
C ARG A 2 -8.52 13.26 -38.84
N VAL A 3 -9.59 12.47 -38.83
CA VAL A 3 -10.98 12.95 -38.67
C VAL A 3 -11.26 13.38 -37.22
N LEU A 4 -10.88 12.56 -36.24
CA LEU A 4 -10.99 12.88 -34.81
C LEU A 4 -10.19 14.12 -34.45
N GLU A 5 -8.99 14.26 -34.97
CA GLU A 5 -8.13 15.42 -34.73
C GLU A 5 -8.72 16.72 -35.28
N ARG A 6 -9.34 16.66 -36.47
CA ARG A 6 -10.09 17.81 -37.06
C ARG A 6 -11.31 18.18 -36.21
N MET A 7 -12.01 17.17 -35.68
CA MET A 7 -13.18 17.40 -34.82
C MET A 7 -12.80 18.11 -33.54
N TYR A 8 -11.71 17.66 -32.85
CA TYR A 8 -11.22 18.33 -31.65
C TYR A 8 -10.69 19.75 -31.88
N ARG A 9 -10.18 20.06 -33.06
CA ARG A 9 -9.71 21.41 -33.44
C ARG A 9 -10.83 22.33 -33.93
N SER A 10 -12.05 21.84 -34.05
CA SER A 10 -13.23 22.64 -34.44
C SER A 10 -13.77 23.45 -33.24
N PRO A 11 -14.61 24.48 -33.48
CA PRO A 11 -15.28 25.18 -32.38
C PRO A 11 -16.11 24.26 -31.50
N LEU A 12 -16.74 23.24 -32.07
CA LEU A 12 -17.47 22.21 -31.32
C LEU A 12 -16.52 21.38 -30.42
N GLY A 13 -15.38 20.95 -30.95
CA GLY A 13 -14.37 20.22 -30.19
C GLY A 13 -13.80 21.05 -29.03
N ARG A 14 -13.60 22.37 -29.24
CA ARG A 14 -13.20 23.27 -28.17
C ARG A 14 -14.25 23.34 -27.07
N MET A 15 -15.54 23.45 -27.42
CA MET A 15 -16.62 23.46 -26.43
C MET A 15 -16.70 22.13 -25.66
N MET A 16 -16.56 20.99 -26.34
CA MET A 16 -16.50 19.66 -25.73
C MET A 16 -15.30 19.56 -24.75
N SER A 17 -14.13 20.09 -25.12
CA SER A 17 -12.95 20.11 -24.25
C SER A 17 -13.17 20.93 -22.98
N ILE A 18 -13.81 22.10 -23.09
CA ILE A 18 -14.15 22.95 -21.95
C ILE A 18 -15.12 22.22 -21.00
N VAL A 19 -16.15 21.56 -21.55
CA VAL A 19 -17.11 20.78 -20.76
C VAL A 19 -16.40 19.59 -20.11
N ALA A 20 -15.58 18.85 -20.85
CA ALA A 20 -14.81 17.73 -20.33
C ALA A 20 -13.83 18.17 -19.21
N GLU A 21 -13.17 19.32 -19.38
CA GLU A 21 -12.30 19.89 -18.36
C GLU A 21 -13.08 20.31 -17.09
N ALA A 22 -14.25 20.90 -17.27
CA ALA A 22 -15.13 21.23 -16.15
C ALA A 22 -15.58 19.97 -15.40
N LEU A 23 -15.99 18.92 -16.13
CA LEU A 23 -16.37 17.63 -15.54
C LEU A 23 -15.18 16.96 -14.84
N ALA A 24 -13.97 17.03 -15.41
CA ALA A 24 -12.78 16.48 -14.80
C ALA A 24 -12.46 17.12 -13.44
N LYS A 25 -12.83 18.38 -13.22
CA LYS A 25 -12.69 19.05 -11.92
C LYS A 25 -13.54 18.41 -10.81
N PHE A 26 -14.67 17.77 -11.17
CA PHE A 26 -15.49 17.00 -10.23
C PHE A 26 -14.97 15.58 -9.99
N GLN A 27 -14.08 15.08 -10.81
CA GLN A 27 -13.46 13.74 -10.68
C GLN A 27 -12.11 13.79 -9.92
N LYS A 28 -11.84 14.85 -9.19
CA LYS A 28 -10.62 14.90 -8.36
C LYS A 28 -10.63 13.76 -7.35
N PRO A 29 -9.50 13.08 -7.14
CA PRO A 29 -9.36 12.11 -6.08
C PRO A 29 -9.74 12.71 -4.73
N PHE A 30 -10.52 11.98 -3.94
CA PHE A 30 -10.88 12.37 -2.57
C PHE A 30 -10.72 11.18 -1.62
N MET A 31 -10.61 11.49 -0.33
CA MET A 31 -10.52 10.46 0.70
C MET A 31 -11.92 10.12 1.20
N VAL A 32 -12.27 8.84 1.16
CA VAL A 32 -13.48 8.28 1.79
C VAL A 32 -13.15 8.02 3.26
N TYR A 33 -13.96 8.54 4.15
CA TYR A 33 -13.79 8.41 5.60
C TYR A 33 -14.66 7.28 6.14
N GLY A 34 -14.04 6.40 6.93
CA GLY A 34 -14.66 5.20 7.45
C GLY A 34 -14.66 4.06 6.43
N TYR A 35 -14.52 2.85 6.93
CA TYR A 35 -14.49 1.64 6.11
C TYR A 35 -15.04 0.45 6.90
N VAL A 36 -15.84 -0.39 6.27
CA VAL A 36 -16.28 -1.64 6.89
C VAL A 36 -15.26 -2.72 6.57
N ASP A 37 -14.56 -3.22 7.58
CA ASP A 37 -13.63 -4.36 7.40
C ASP A 37 -14.42 -5.60 6.94
N PRO A 38 -14.17 -6.13 5.73
CA PRO A 38 -15.00 -7.18 5.15
C PRO A 38 -14.96 -8.51 5.92
N ILE A 39 -13.85 -8.78 6.63
CA ILE A 39 -13.69 -10.04 7.38
C ILE A 39 -14.39 -9.98 8.72
N SER A 40 -14.21 -8.90 9.49
CA SER A 40 -14.79 -8.78 10.83
C SER A 40 -16.16 -8.10 10.86
N GLY A 41 -16.56 -7.46 9.77
CA GLY A 41 -17.79 -6.63 9.70
C GLY A 41 -17.71 -5.35 10.55
N ARG A 42 -16.57 -5.03 11.15
CA ARG A 42 -16.42 -3.84 12.00
C ARG A 42 -16.24 -2.58 11.18
N PHE A 43 -16.92 -1.51 11.59
CA PHE A 43 -16.71 -0.19 11.00
C PHE A 43 -15.45 0.48 11.59
N ARG A 44 -14.48 0.75 10.73
CA ARG A 44 -13.19 1.40 11.03
C ARG A 44 -13.35 2.91 10.85
N LYS A 45 -13.75 3.59 11.89
CA LYS A 45 -14.19 5.00 11.86
C LYS A 45 -13.10 5.95 11.36
N TYR A 46 -11.84 5.69 11.71
CA TYR A 46 -10.72 6.58 11.41
C TYR A 46 -9.88 6.12 10.22
N THR A 47 -10.27 5.03 9.57
CA THR A 47 -9.64 4.54 8.34
C THR A 47 -10.11 5.38 7.16
N ARG A 48 -9.18 5.70 6.26
CA ARG A 48 -9.43 6.53 5.08
C ARG A 48 -8.85 5.85 3.85
N ILE A 49 -9.68 5.66 2.85
CA ILE A 49 -9.27 5.05 1.59
C ILE A 49 -9.60 6.01 0.46
N SER A 50 -8.64 6.22 -0.43
CA SER A 50 -8.86 7.07 -1.61
C SER A 50 -9.92 6.49 -2.53
N SER A 51 -10.75 7.37 -3.11
CA SER A 51 -11.72 7.02 -4.15
C SER A 51 -11.07 6.43 -5.42
N THR A 52 -9.75 6.56 -5.57
CA THR A 52 -8.98 6.02 -6.69
C THR A 52 -8.11 4.81 -6.32
N ALA A 53 -8.18 4.35 -5.07
CA ALA A 53 -7.54 3.11 -4.69
C ALA A 53 -8.32 1.92 -5.27
N THR A 54 -7.60 0.94 -5.79
CA THR A 54 -8.19 -0.30 -6.31
C THR A 54 -8.01 -1.41 -5.28
N ILE A 55 -9.10 -2.02 -4.83
CA ILE A 55 -9.07 -3.18 -3.93
C ILE A 55 -9.58 -4.39 -4.72
N MET A 56 -8.71 -5.38 -4.89
CA MET A 56 -9.04 -6.63 -5.56
C MET A 56 -9.40 -7.69 -4.52
N ASN A 57 -10.49 -8.44 -4.77
CA ASN A 57 -10.97 -9.49 -3.86
C ASN A 57 -11.17 -9.01 -2.41
N GLU A 58 -11.85 -7.88 -2.26
CA GLU A 58 -12.08 -7.17 -1.00
C GLU A 58 -12.52 -8.07 0.16
N LYS A 59 -13.31 -9.10 -0.11
CA LYS A 59 -13.77 -10.08 0.91
C LYS A 59 -12.63 -10.79 1.65
N ARG A 60 -11.42 -10.75 1.16
CA ARG A 60 -10.22 -11.36 1.77
C ARG A 60 -9.25 -10.31 2.33
N LEU A 61 -9.69 -9.04 2.41
CA LEU A 61 -8.98 -7.96 3.07
C LEU A 61 -9.41 -7.88 4.53
N SER A 62 -8.44 -7.90 5.45
CA SER A 62 -8.61 -7.45 6.84
C SER A 62 -7.88 -6.13 7.03
N ILE A 63 -8.59 -5.13 7.55
CA ILE A 63 -8.02 -3.79 7.72
C ILE A 63 -8.33 -3.24 9.11
N GLY A 64 -7.30 -2.70 9.76
CA GLY A 64 -7.40 -2.04 11.07
C GLY A 64 -8.02 -0.65 11.02
N ASP A 65 -8.14 -0.02 12.18
CA ASP A 65 -8.52 1.40 12.23
C ASP A 65 -7.28 2.30 12.04
N TYR A 66 -7.49 3.60 11.83
CA TYR A 66 -6.43 4.59 11.55
C TYR A 66 -5.57 4.29 10.31
N VAL A 67 -5.99 3.41 9.42
CA VAL A 67 -5.29 3.10 8.16
C VAL A 67 -5.61 4.17 7.12
N TRP A 68 -4.57 4.64 6.43
CA TRP A 68 -4.71 5.58 5.32
C TRP A 68 -4.17 4.96 4.04
N VAL A 69 -5.01 4.87 3.01
CA VAL A 69 -4.64 4.41 1.67
C VAL A 69 -4.76 5.57 0.70
N TRP A 70 -3.64 6.03 0.18
CA TRP A 70 -3.56 7.17 -0.70
C TRP A 70 -3.96 6.84 -2.15
N HIS A 71 -3.99 7.88 -2.97
CA HIS A 71 -4.48 7.85 -4.34
C HIS A 71 -3.72 6.85 -5.23
N TYR A 72 -4.47 6.18 -6.12
CA TYR A 72 -3.95 5.28 -7.15
C TYR A 72 -3.18 4.07 -6.63
N SER A 73 -3.36 3.70 -5.38
CA SER A 73 -2.77 2.49 -4.80
C SER A 73 -3.55 1.25 -5.21
N ILE A 74 -2.87 0.11 -5.30
CA ILE A 74 -3.47 -1.20 -5.59
C ILE A 74 -3.29 -2.09 -4.36
N LEU A 75 -4.40 -2.59 -3.83
CA LEU A 75 -4.46 -3.55 -2.74
C LEU A 75 -5.03 -4.85 -3.28
N ASP A 76 -4.16 -5.79 -3.60
CA ASP A 76 -4.60 -7.11 -4.02
C ASP A 76 -4.74 -8.04 -2.80
N ALA A 77 -5.97 -8.41 -2.50
CA ALA A 77 -6.30 -9.34 -1.42
C ALA A 77 -6.64 -10.76 -1.94
N THR A 78 -6.27 -11.10 -3.19
CA THR A 78 -6.65 -12.38 -3.81
C THR A 78 -6.21 -13.59 -3.00
N GLU A 79 -5.03 -13.57 -2.40
CA GLU A 79 -4.55 -14.66 -1.52
C GLU A 79 -4.60 -14.30 -0.02
N GLY A 80 -5.25 -13.18 0.31
CA GLY A 80 -5.40 -12.65 1.65
C GLY A 80 -4.45 -11.48 1.91
N LEU A 81 -5.01 -10.37 2.40
CA LEU A 81 -4.24 -9.17 2.77
C LEU A 81 -4.67 -8.70 4.16
N VAL A 82 -3.71 -8.57 5.06
CA VAL A 82 -3.91 -8.02 6.40
C VAL A 82 -3.15 -6.72 6.52
N ILE A 83 -3.86 -5.65 6.83
CA ILE A 83 -3.31 -4.33 7.13
C ILE A 83 -3.71 -3.98 8.55
N GLU A 84 -2.76 -3.99 9.45
CA GLU A 84 -3.02 -3.68 10.86
C GLU A 84 -3.26 -2.18 11.06
N GLU A 85 -3.65 -1.80 12.28
CA GLU A 85 -4.02 -0.42 12.59
C GLU A 85 -2.86 0.56 12.37
N GLY A 86 -3.21 1.81 12.08
CA GLY A 86 -2.26 2.92 11.96
C GLY A 86 -1.38 2.88 10.72
N CYS A 87 -1.49 1.87 9.85
CA CYS A 87 -0.69 1.79 8.63
C CYS A 87 -1.02 2.95 7.67
N GLN A 88 0.01 3.46 7.01
CA GLN A 88 -0.15 4.45 5.95
C GLN A 88 0.46 3.95 4.65
N ILE A 89 -0.33 3.94 3.58
CA ILE A 89 0.06 3.46 2.26
C ILE A 89 0.09 4.64 1.31
N GLY A 90 1.29 4.98 0.86
CA GLY A 90 1.56 6.09 -0.05
C GLY A 90 0.91 5.92 -1.41
N ALA A 91 0.77 7.03 -2.13
CA ALA A 91 0.19 7.02 -3.48
C ALA A 91 0.98 6.09 -4.43
N TRP A 92 0.27 5.47 -5.38
CA TRP A 92 0.81 4.52 -6.37
C TRP A 92 1.52 3.30 -5.76
N ALA A 93 1.36 3.03 -4.48
CA ALA A 93 1.89 1.81 -3.89
C ALA A 93 1.09 0.60 -4.37
N GLY A 94 1.79 -0.52 -4.63
CA GLY A 94 1.18 -1.79 -5.02
C GLY A 94 1.47 -2.86 -3.99
N ILE A 95 0.42 -3.51 -3.47
CA ILE A 95 0.54 -4.66 -2.60
C ILE A 95 -0.09 -5.83 -3.33
N PHE A 96 0.73 -6.82 -3.69
CA PHE A 96 0.31 -7.95 -4.50
C PHE A 96 0.39 -9.26 -3.71
N THR A 97 -0.64 -10.09 -3.83
CA THR A 97 -0.71 -11.39 -3.18
C THR A 97 -0.59 -12.55 -4.17
N HIS A 98 -0.51 -12.25 -5.46
CA HIS A 98 -0.32 -13.24 -6.51
C HIS A 98 0.44 -12.69 -7.72
N GLY A 99 0.95 -13.61 -8.55
CA GLY A 99 1.63 -13.30 -9.80
C GLY A 99 1.64 -14.48 -10.77
N SER A 100 1.76 -14.20 -12.06
CA SER A 100 1.78 -15.20 -13.12
C SER A 100 3.11 -15.27 -13.88
N GLU A 101 4.15 -14.69 -13.32
CA GLU A 101 5.45 -14.46 -13.94
C GLU A 101 6.14 -15.73 -14.46
N HIS A 102 5.91 -16.89 -13.84
CA HIS A 102 6.40 -18.19 -14.33
C HIS A 102 5.33 -18.91 -15.14
N SER A 103 4.09 -18.89 -14.66
CA SER A 103 2.95 -19.60 -15.22
C SER A 103 2.72 -19.26 -16.69
N ILE A 104 2.86 -17.98 -17.06
CA ILE A 104 2.68 -17.54 -18.45
C ILE A 104 3.66 -18.20 -19.43
N ARG A 105 4.89 -18.46 -18.99
CA ARG A 105 5.89 -19.16 -19.81
C ARG A 105 5.67 -20.67 -19.83
N LEU A 106 5.25 -21.24 -18.71
CA LEU A 106 5.05 -22.69 -18.58
C LEU A 106 3.83 -23.17 -19.36
N LEU A 107 2.77 -22.39 -19.38
CA LEU A 107 1.49 -22.76 -20.00
C LEU A 107 1.32 -22.19 -21.41
N GLY A 108 2.11 -21.16 -21.80
CA GLY A 108 1.99 -20.55 -23.13
C GLY A 108 0.55 -20.13 -23.46
N SER A 109 0.05 -20.51 -24.62
CA SER A 109 -1.32 -20.23 -25.06
C SER A 109 -2.41 -20.85 -24.16
N ASP A 110 -2.11 -21.94 -23.48
CA ASP A 110 -3.06 -22.64 -22.63
C ASP A 110 -3.33 -21.89 -21.31
N PHE A 111 -2.51 -20.90 -20.99
CA PHE A 111 -2.64 -20.08 -19.77
C PHE A 111 -4.07 -19.55 -19.56
N VAL A 112 -4.72 -19.08 -20.62
CA VAL A 112 -6.07 -18.50 -20.55
C VAL A 112 -7.17 -19.54 -20.29
N HIS A 113 -6.90 -20.81 -20.59
CA HIS A 113 -7.85 -21.92 -20.42
C HIS A 113 -7.69 -22.66 -19.10
N VAL A 114 -6.55 -22.48 -18.42
CA VAL A 114 -6.28 -23.13 -17.13
C VAL A 114 -6.79 -22.24 -15.99
N PRO A 115 -7.68 -22.74 -15.11
CA PRO A 115 -8.15 -22.01 -13.94
C PRO A 115 -6.97 -21.56 -13.05
N ASN A 116 -7.05 -20.37 -12.45
CA ASN A 116 -5.98 -19.83 -11.62
C ASN A 116 -5.50 -20.81 -10.54
N THR A 117 -6.41 -21.58 -9.95
CA THR A 117 -6.12 -22.57 -8.89
C THR A 117 -5.25 -23.74 -9.36
N LEU A 118 -5.23 -24.01 -10.66
CA LEU A 118 -4.53 -25.15 -11.28
C LEU A 118 -3.29 -24.73 -12.08
N ARG A 119 -3.00 -23.43 -12.16
CA ARG A 119 -1.84 -22.92 -12.92
C ARG A 119 -0.53 -23.27 -12.21
N GLU A 120 0.29 -24.09 -12.87
CA GLU A 120 1.66 -24.33 -12.43
C GLU A 120 2.50 -23.04 -12.50
N GLY A 121 3.42 -22.87 -11.55
CA GLY A 121 4.26 -21.67 -11.49
C GLY A 121 3.52 -20.36 -11.19
N TYR A 122 2.26 -20.47 -10.74
CA TYR A 122 1.51 -19.30 -10.29
C TYR A 122 1.93 -18.94 -8.87
N THR A 123 2.53 -17.78 -8.70
CA THR A 123 2.97 -17.29 -7.38
C THR A 123 1.75 -16.91 -6.54
N ARG A 124 1.70 -17.38 -5.29
CA ARG A 124 0.64 -17.07 -4.32
C ARG A 124 1.26 -16.83 -2.95
N GLY A 125 0.72 -15.89 -2.22
CA GLY A 125 1.12 -15.67 -0.84
C GLY A 125 0.38 -14.51 -0.23
N ALA A 126 -0.26 -14.74 0.92
CA ALA A 126 -0.89 -13.70 1.69
C ALA A 126 0.17 -12.66 2.12
N VAL A 127 -0.23 -11.39 2.16
CA VAL A 127 0.63 -10.31 2.62
C VAL A 127 0.10 -9.74 3.94
N ARG A 128 1.01 -9.42 4.86
CA ARG A 128 0.69 -8.79 6.14
C ARG A 128 1.52 -7.53 6.33
N LEU A 129 0.87 -6.45 6.71
CA LEU A 129 1.50 -5.23 7.20
C LEU A 129 1.21 -5.08 8.68
N GLY A 130 2.26 -5.12 9.51
CA GLY A 130 2.19 -4.89 10.94
C GLY A 130 1.82 -3.45 11.28
N ALA A 131 1.27 -3.26 12.47
CA ALA A 131 0.71 -1.99 12.93
C ALA A 131 1.69 -0.81 12.79
N TYR A 132 1.14 0.35 12.47
CA TYR A 132 1.89 1.63 12.34
C TYR A 132 3.06 1.58 11.36
N THR A 133 2.97 0.76 10.33
CA THR A 133 3.95 0.71 9.24
C THR A 133 3.60 1.73 8.17
N PHE A 134 4.62 2.45 7.72
CA PHE A 134 4.53 3.39 6.60
C PHE A 134 5.08 2.75 5.32
N VAL A 135 4.27 2.72 4.27
CA VAL A 135 4.67 2.28 2.92
C VAL A 135 4.78 3.52 2.02
N GLY A 136 6.00 3.85 1.62
CA GLY A 136 6.30 5.00 0.78
C GLY A 136 5.64 4.94 -0.59
N ALA A 137 5.40 6.10 -1.19
CA ALA A 137 4.76 6.22 -2.51
C ALA A 137 5.51 5.40 -3.58
N GLY A 138 4.78 4.76 -4.48
CA GLY A 138 5.34 3.97 -5.57
C GLY A 138 6.07 2.69 -5.13
N SER A 139 6.00 2.30 -3.86
CA SER A 139 6.58 1.04 -3.39
C SER A 139 5.76 -0.16 -3.82
N VAL A 140 6.42 -1.30 -3.99
CA VAL A 140 5.78 -2.55 -4.38
C VAL A 140 6.10 -3.62 -3.34
N ILE A 141 5.07 -4.28 -2.82
CA ILE A 141 5.18 -5.42 -1.91
C ILE A 141 4.80 -6.67 -2.67
N LEU A 142 5.69 -7.66 -2.69
CA LEU A 142 5.49 -8.91 -3.42
C LEU A 142 4.69 -9.94 -2.63
N PRO A 143 4.11 -10.96 -3.32
CA PRO A 143 3.34 -12.02 -2.69
C PRO A 143 4.10 -12.74 -1.57
N GLY A 144 3.39 -13.06 -0.48
CA GLY A 144 3.92 -13.83 0.64
C GLY A 144 4.73 -13.03 1.66
N VAL A 145 4.91 -11.73 1.46
CA VAL A 145 5.73 -10.89 2.35
C VAL A 145 4.96 -10.53 3.63
N THR A 146 5.63 -10.67 4.76
CA THR A 146 5.23 -10.14 6.05
C THR A 146 6.12 -8.96 6.43
N ILE A 147 5.52 -7.79 6.64
CA ILE A 147 6.20 -6.61 7.16
C ILE A 147 5.80 -6.42 8.62
N GLY A 148 6.79 -6.32 9.49
CA GLY A 148 6.61 -6.10 10.93
C GLY A 148 5.99 -4.74 11.25
N LYS A 149 5.72 -4.51 12.54
CA LYS A 149 5.15 -3.25 13.06
C LYS A 149 6.19 -2.13 13.06
N GLY A 150 5.70 -0.89 12.95
CA GLY A 150 6.53 0.31 13.05
C GLY A 150 7.61 0.43 11.98
N CYS A 151 7.44 -0.25 10.84
CA CYS A 151 8.41 -0.21 9.76
C CYS A 151 8.25 1.05 8.89
N LEU A 152 9.34 1.46 8.27
CA LEU A 152 9.38 2.49 7.24
C LEU A 152 9.88 1.88 5.94
N ILE A 153 8.98 1.73 4.98
CA ILE A 153 9.32 1.36 3.61
C ILE A 153 9.49 2.66 2.80
N GLY A 154 10.71 2.92 2.35
CA GLY A 154 11.01 4.13 1.60
C GLY A 154 10.32 4.18 0.24
N THR A 155 10.11 5.38 -0.28
CA THR A 155 9.49 5.63 -1.59
C THR A 155 10.18 4.82 -2.70
N GLY A 156 9.40 4.19 -3.59
CA GLY A 156 9.90 3.41 -4.72
C GLY A 156 10.62 2.11 -4.34
N THR A 157 10.39 1.59 -3.14
CA THR A 157 11.04 0.37 -2.65
C THR A 157 10.33 -0.89 -3.16
N LEU A 158 11.10 -1.88 -3.63
CA LEU A 158 10.59 -3.22 -3.93
C LEU A 158 10.87 -4.17 -2.75
N VAL A 159 9.83 -4.54 -2.01
CA VAL A 159 9.92 -5.47 -0.88
C VAL A 159 9.58 -6.88 -1.36
N ALA A 160 10.60 -7.74 -1.39
CA ALA A 160 10.51 -9.12 -1.88
C ALA A 160 10.80 -10.17 -0.79
N LYS A 161 11.02 -9.74 0.45
CA LYS A 161 11.31 -10.60 1.60
C LYS A 161 10.68 -10.01 2.85
N ASP A 162 10.46 -10.85 3.85
CA ASP A 162 9.96 -10.43 5.15
C ASP A 162 10.84 -9.35 5.78
N VAL A 163 10.18 -8.45 6.48
CA VAL A 163 10.79 -7.29 7.14
C VAL A 163 10.51 -7.36 8.64
N PRO A 164 11.54 -7.43 9.48
CA PRO A 164 11.39 -7.40 10.93
C PRO A 164 10.78 -6.09 11.43
N ASP A 165 10.21 -6.12 12.64
CA ASP A 165 9.69 -4.94 13.32
C ASP A 165 10.69 -3.78 13.34
N PHE A 166 10.18 -2.56 13.26
CA PHE A 166 10.93 -1.31 13.35
C PHE A 166 12.06 -1.14 12.32
N SER A 167 11.98 -1.83 11.19
CA SER A 167 13.00 -1.73 10.14
C SER A 167 12.77 -0.54 9.21
N VAL A 168 13.85 0.05 8.74
CA VAL A 168 13.86 1.00 7.61
C VAL A 168 14.36 0.25 6.37
N VAL A 169 13.51 0.14 5.35
CA VAL A 169 13.80 -0.59 4.10
C VAL A 169 13.77 0.36 2.93
N VAL A 170 14.80 0.37 2.09
CA VAL A 170 14.88 1.24 0.92
C VAL A 170 15.49 0.54 -0.28
N GLY A 171 15.08 0.95 -1.47
CA GLY A 171 15.69 0.58 -2.74
C GLY A 171 14.97 -0.53 -3.51
N CYS A 172 15.50 -0.84 -4.69
CA CYS A 172 15.01 -1.89 -5.58
C CYS A 172 16.20 -2.75 -6.04
N PRO A 173 16.38 -3.97 -5.49
CA PRO A 173 15.57 -4.60 -4.44
C PRO A 173 15.75 -3.92 -3.08
N GLY A 174 14.69 -3.97 -2.24
CA GLY A 174 14.65 -3.40 -0.89
C GLY A 174 15.69 -4.03 0.04
N LYS A 175 16.41 -3.17 0.77
CA LYS A 175 17.39 -3.59 1.77
C LYS A 175 17.15 -2.86 3.09
N ILE A 176 17.25 -3.57 4.19
CA ILE A 176 17.20 -2.97 5.52
C ILE A 176 18.43 -2.06 5.68
N LYS A 177 18.22 -0.80 6.04
CA LYS A 177 19.25 0.23 6.19
C LYS A 177 19.35 0.80 7.59
N GLY A 178 18.45 0.42 8.47
CA GLY A 178 18.42 0.91 9.84
C GLY A 178 17.13 0.54 10.57
N SER A 179 16.90 1.24 11.66
CA SER A 179 15.73 1.06 12.50
C SER A 179 14.95 2.38 12.64
N THR A 180 13.62 2.30 12.63
CA THR A 180 12.76 3.44 12.96
C THR A 180 12.98 3.92 14.40
N LEU A 181 13.36 3.04 15.32
CA LEU A 181 13.69 3.42 16.68
C LEU A 181 14.89 4.40 16.74
N ASP A 182 15.85 4.28 15.81
CA ASP A 182 16.97 5.22 15.73
C ASP A 182 16.56 6.57 15.12
N ILE A 183 15.56 6.56 14.23
CA ILE A 183 14.96 7.79 13.70
C ILE A 183 14.16 8.47 14.82
N ASP A 184 13.30 7.73 15.49
CA ASP A 184 12.38 8.23 16.50
C ASP A 184 13.12 8.76 17.74
N LYS A 185 14.26 8.17 18.07
CA LYS A 185 15.18 8.66 19.10
C LYS A 185 15.42 10.17 19.01
N LYS A 186 15.57 10.71 17.81
CA LYS A 186 15.81 12.14 17.59
C LYS A 186 14.66 13.00 18.08
N PHE A 187 13.42 12.55 17.86
CA PHE A 187 12.22 13.27 18.31
C PHE A 187 12.05 13.19 19.83
N PHE A 188 12.43 12.07 20.46
CA PHE A 188 12.40 11.93 21.91
C PHE A 188 13.44 12.82 22.64
N LEU A 189 14.45 13.33 21.94
CA LEU A 189 15.36 14.36 22.46
C LEU A 189 14.69 15.72 22.59
N GLU A 190 13.71 16.01 21.72
CA GLU A 190 13.03 17.29 21.65
C GLU A 190 11.76 17.34 22.50
N SER A 191 11.05 16.19 22.61
CA SER A 191 9.77 16.10 23.31
C SER A 191 9.50 14.68 23.80
N ASP A 192 8.79 14.54 24.93
CA ASP A 192 8.43 13.22 25.48
C ASP A 192 7.15 12.66 24.84
N PHE A 193 7.31 11.74 23.90
CA PHE A 193 6.22 11.00 23.25
C PHE A 193 5.80 9.72 23.98
N SER A 194 6.32 9.45 25.20
CA SER A 194 6.11 8.18 25.90
C SER A 194 4.67 7.79 26.12
N ARG A 195 3.74 8.75 26.18
CA ARG A 195 2.30 8.49 26.38
C ARG A 195 1.54 8.21 25.09
N THR A 196 2.04 8.70 23.95
CA THR A 196 1.35 8.65 22.65
C THR A 196 2.00 7.70 21.66
N TYR A 197 3.22 7.25 21.97
CA TYR A 197 3.91 6.30 21.11
C TYR A 197 3.12 4.98 21.04
N PHE A 198 2.88 4.49 19.83
CA PHE A 198 1.98 3.36 19.58
C PHE A 198 2.39 2.04 20.26
N GLU A 199 3.68 1.87 20.56
CA GLU A 199 4.23 0.66 21.15
C GLU A 199 4.98 1.01 22.46
N PRO A 200 4.34 0.80 23.61
CA PRO A 200 4.94 1.15 24.91
C PRO A 200 6.28 0.45 25.20
N GLN A 201 6.45 -0.78 24.70
CA GLN A 201 7.71 -1.51 24.91
C GLN A 201 8.86 -0.88 24.11
N ALA A 202 8.57 -0.34 22.92
CA ALA A 202 9.56 0.34 22.11
C ALA A 202 10.04 1.66 22.75
N VAL A 203 9.21 2.33 23.55
CA VAL A 203 9.62 3.53 24.31
C VAL A 203 10.82 3.23 25.21
N PHE A 204 10.82 2.08 25.88
CA PHE A 204 11.94 1.67 26.71
C PHE A 204 13.22 1.51 25.88
N GLU A 205 13.12 0.86 24.74
CA GLU A 205 14.26 0.67 23.83
C GLU A 205 14.78 2.00 23.24
N ILE A 206 13.89 2.92 22.90
CA ILE A 206 14.26 4.26 22.43
C ILE A 206 15.01 5.01 23.54
N LYS A 207 14.49 5.02 24.79
CA LYS A 207 15.13 5.69 25.93
C LYS A 207 16.50 5.08 26.26
N LYS A 208 16.63 3.77 26.19
CA LYS A 208 17.92 3.08 26.32
C LYS A 208 18.93 3.52 25.26
N ARG A 209 18.50 3.71 24.02
CA ARG A 209 19.36 4.22 22.94
C ARG A 209 19.74 5.70 23.12
N LEU A 210 18.97 6.49 23.89
CA LEU A 210 19.32 7.86 24.25
C LEU A 210 20.51 7.93 25.21
N THR A 211 20.62 6.94 26.12
CA THR A 211 21.65 6.90 27.16
C THR A 211 22.88 6.08 26.76
N ALA A 212 22.83 5.40 25.62
CA ALA A 212 23.99 4.67 25.11
C ALA A 212 25.06 5.66 24.59
N PRO A 213 26.34 5.45 24.92
CA PRO A 213 27.46 6.29 24.51
C PRO A 213 27.69 6.31 22.99
#